data_bf20712e2daf524d85e462564187d681
#
_entry.id   bf20712e2daf524d85e462564187d681
#
_cell.length_a   1.000
_cell.length_b   1.000
_cell.length_c   1.000
_cell.angle_alpha   90.00
_cell.angle_beta   90.00
_cell.angle_gamma   90.00
#
_symmetry.space_group_name_H-M   'P 1'
#
loop_
_entity.id
_entity.type
_entity.pdbx_description
1 polymer ?
#
loop_
_entity_poly.entity_id
_entity_poly.type
_entity_poly.pdbx_seq_one_letter_code
_entity_poly.pdbx_strand_id
1 'polypeptide(L)'
;GWGMYYHVDYVGAPRNSKWLNVTPVQNMWEQLQLTYSYGVDKLWILNVGDLKPMEYPITLFMNMAWNPERYAAGDLLEHTRVFCAQQFGEEQADEAMRILNLYCKYNGRVTPEMLDKDTYHLASGEWRQVGDEYVKLEAEALRQYLKLEAAYRDAYRQLILFPVQAMANLYEMYYAQAMNHKLYQENNPQANEWADKVEQAFRRDAELCREYNEEMSGGKWNGMMTQKHIGYTSWNDDFPADRLPEVYWIEQPEQAVGGYLFAGDKGVVSMEAEHYFASSAAPETAWTVIPHMGRTLSGVALMPYTQSAEGASLSYKMKIPQKVDTVNVYVIVKSTLPFLRREGHRYTVGFEGAEEQTVCFNAELN
;
A
#
# COMPACT_ATOMS: atom_id res chain seq x y z
N GLY A 1 20.20 39.76 26.42
CA GLY A 1 19.94 39.15 25.13
C GLY A 1 18.78 38.17 25.22
N TRP A 2 18.33 37.76 24.08
CA TRP A 2 17.20 36.81 23.93
C TRP A 2 17.70 35.46 23.52
N GLY A 3 16.98 34.40 23.94
CA GLY A 3 17.14 33.04 23.47
C GLY A 3 15.88 32.55 22.78
N MET A 4 16.00 31.48 21.98
CA MET A 4 14.87 30.79 21.42
C MET A 4 14.85 29.32 21.82
N TYR A 5 13.66 28.74 21.78
CA TYR A 5 13.40 27.33 21.92
C TYR A 5 12.61 26.87 20.68
N TYR A 6 13.27 26.12 19.81
CA TYR A 6 12.69 25.64 18.56
C TYR A 6 12.32 24.15 18.67
N HIS A 7 11.30 23.74 17.97
CA HIS A 7 10.80 22.38 18.02
C HIS A 7 10.84 21.69 16.65
N VAL A 8 11.34 20.47 16.61
CA VAL A 8 11.15 19.51 15.50
C VAL A 8 10.37 18.28 15.97
N ASP A 9 10.06 18.22 17.26
CA ASP A 9 9.18 17.28 17.94
C ASP A 9 8.09 18.08 18.66
N TYR A 10 6.83 17.67 18.52
CA TYR A 10 5.71 18.42 19.07
C TYR A 10 4.85 17.53 19.97
N VAL A 11 4.63 17.99 21.20
CA VAL A 11 3.71 17.40 22.16
C VAL A 11 2.58 18.39 22.40
N GLY A 12 1.39 18.09 21.90
CA GLY A 12 0.25 19.00 22.04
C GLY A 12 -0.92 18.66 21.11
N ALA A 13 -1.95 19.48 21.27
CA ALA A 13 -3.17 19.35 20.47
C ALA A 13 -2.91 19.76 19.00
N PRO A 14 -3.66 19.16 18.04
CA PRO A 14 -4.68 18.12 18.25
C PRO A 14 -4.09 16.72 18.47
N ARG A 15 -2.92 16.40 17.92
CA ARG A 15 -2.18 15.16 18.05
C ARG A 15 -0.68 15.44 18.15
N ASN A 16 0.07 14.55 18.78
CA ASN A 16 1.53 14.68 18.86
C ASN A 16 2.17 14.49 17.47
N SER A 17 3.39 14.98 17.28
CA SER A 17 4.26 14.69 16.14
C SER A 17 5.65 14.34 16.68
N LYS A 18 5.94 13.06 16.84
CA LYS A 18 7.09 12.54 17.55
C LYS A 18 7.86 11.43 16.82
N TRP A 19 7.25 10.83 15.80
CA TRP A 19 7.73 9.56 15.27
C TRP A 19 8.86 9.71 14.27
N LEU A 20 8.66 10.46 13.19
CA LEU A 20 9.62 10.61 12.09
C LEU A 20 10.08 12.07 11.96
N ASN A 21 11.22 12.25 11.27
CA ASN A 21 11.60 13.57 10.79
C ASN A 21 10.61 14.01 9.70
N VAL A 22 9.85 15.05 9.98
CA VAL A 22 8.86 15.64 9.08
C VAL A 22 9.16 17.11 8.79
N THR A 23 10.36 17.58 9.14
CA THR A 23 10.72 19.00 9.12
C THR A 23 11.12 19.45 7.73
N PRO A 24 10.34 20.31 7.05
CA PRO A 24 10.79 21.00 5.85
C PRO A 24 11.92 21.95 6.20
N VAL A 25 13.10 21.71 5.62
CA VAL A 25 14.31 22.49 5.94
C VAL A 25 14.16 23.97 5.61
N GLN A 26 13.37 24.30 4.60
CA GLN A 26 13.07 25.67 4.20
C GLN A 26 12.32 26.42 5.30
N ASN A 27 11.34 25.78 5.91
CA ASN A 27 10.58 26.37 7.03
C ASN A 27 11.47 26.59 8.25
N MET A 28 12.30 25.59 8.57
CA MET A 28 13.24 25.70 9.69
C MET A 28 14.22 26.84 9.46
N TRP A 29 14.85 26.89 8.30
CA TRP A 29 15.78 27.97 7.95
C TRP A 29 15.11 29.33 8.05
N GLU A 30 13.94 29.50 7.47
CA GLU A 30 13.20 30.78 7.46
C GLU A 30 12.92 31.28 8.89
N GLN A 31 12.44 30.41 9.76
CA GLN A 31 12.15 30.77 11.16
C GLN A 31 13.40 31.06 11.96
N LEU A 32 14.51 30.34 11.73
CA LEU A 32 15.79 30.60 12.39
C LEU A 32 16.39 31.92 11.90
N GLN A 33 16.34 32.24 10.61
CA GLN A 33 16.80 33.52 10.06
C GLN A 33 15.97 34.69 10.56
N LEU A 34 14.65 34.54 10.59
CA LEU A 34 13.75 35.55 11.15
C LEU A 34 14.09 35.84 12.60
N THR A 35 14.24 34.82 13.42
CA THR A 35 14.56 34.94 14.85
C THR A 35 15.91 35.62 15.08
N TYR A 36 16.94 35.22 14.34
CA TYR A 36 18.26 35.85 14.39
C TYR A 36 18.21 37.32 13.97
N SER A 37 17.50 37.65 12.89
CA SER A 37 17.35 39.02 12.40
C SER A 37 16.70 39.96 13.40
N TYR A 38 15.91 39.45 14.33
CA TYR A 38 15.32 40.20 15.44
C TYR A 38 16.18 40.20 16.72
N GLY A 39 17.44 39.79 16.65
CA GLY A 39 18.44 39.90 17.71
C GLY A 39 18.38 38.79 18.76
N VAL A 40 17.83 37.61 18.40
CA VAL A 40 17.86 36.42 19.27
C VAL A 40 19.15 35.65 18.98
N ASP A 41 20.22 36.06 19.63
CA ASP A 41 21.59 35.63 19.32
C ASP A 41 22.36 35.03 20.52
N LYS A 42 21.73 34.88 21.70
CA LYS A 42 22.45 34.46 22.91
C LYS A 42 22.34 32.98 23.23
N LEU A 43 21.19 32.40 23.00
CA LEU A 43 20.96 30.98 23.31
C LEU A 43 19.92 30.39 22.34
N TRP A 44 20.29 29.31 21.67
CA TRP A 44 19.40 28.54 20.81
C TRP A 44 19.27 27.15 21.36
N ILE A 45 18.04 26.72 21.62
CA ILE A 45 17.71 25.39 22.11
C ILE A 45 16.80 24.70 21.10
N LEU A 46 17.12 23.46 20.76
CA LEU A 46 16.31 22.61 19.89
C LEU A 46 15.68 21.48 20.71
N ASN A 47 14.35 21.41 20.71
CA ASN A 47 13.63 20.22 21.17
C ASN A 47 13.53 19.22 20.02
N VAL A 48 14.08 18.04 20.22
CA VAL A 48 14.15 16.99 19.21
C VAL A 48 13.32 15.76 19.56
N GLY A 49 12.79 15.66 20.80
CA GLY A 49 12.22 14.42 21.30
C GLY A 49 13.27 13.33 21.32
N ASP A 50 13.11 12.34 20.46
CA ASP A 50 14.14 11.32 20.24
C ASP A 50 15.20 11.82 19.25
N LEU A 51 16.47 11.42 19.45
CA LEU A 51 17.57 11.82 18.57
C LEU A 51 17.43 11.22 17.17
N LYS A 52 16.90 10.02 17.11
CA LYS A 52 16.58 9.35 15.86
C LYS A 52 15.07 9.46 15.59
N PRO A 53 14.69 9.84 14.38
CA PRO A 53 15.49 10.08 13.16
C PRO A 53 15.82 11.57 12.90
N MET A 54 16.05 12.38 13.92
CA MET A 54 16.19 13.85 13.82
C MET A 54 17.61 14.33 13.44
N GLU A 55 18.48 13.46 12.96
CA GLU A 55 19.89 13.81 12.67
C GLU A 55 20.03 14.95 11.68
N TYR A 56 19.21 14.99 10.63
CA TYR A 56 19.31 16.02 9.61
C TYR A 56 18.83 17.40 10.12
N PRO A 57 17.63 17.56 10.70
CA PRO A 57 17.24 18.84 11.30
C PRO A 57 18.17 19.29 12.43
N ILE A 58 18.71 18.38 13.25
CA ILE A 58 19.72 18.70 14.26
C ILE A 58 20.97 19.32 13.59
N THR A 59 21.45 18.70 12.51
CA THR A 59 22.64 19.17 11.79
C THR A 59 22.41 20.56 11.20
N LEU A 60 21.27 20.82 10.57
CA LEU A 60 20.94 22.14 10.04
C LEU A 60 20.86 23.18 11.16
N PHE A 61 20.15 22.87 12.24
CA PHE A 61 20.01 23.79 13.39
C PHE A 61 21.37 24.15 13.99
N MET A 62 22.23 23.17 14.24
CA MET A 62 23.54 23.38 14.83
C MET A 62 24.48 24.18 13.90
N ASN A 63 24.43 23.93 12.61
CA ASN A 63 25.19 24.66 11.61
C ASN A 63 24.76 26.16 11.55
N MET A 64 23.44 26.38 11.62
CA MET A 64 22.91 27.77 11.67
C MET A 64 23.18 28.44 12.99
N ALA A 65 23.12 27.76 14.13
CA ALA A 65 23.48 28.30 15.43
C ALA A 65 24.96 28.69 15.49
N TRP A 66 25.83 27.94 14.83
CA TRP A 66 27.26 28.24 14.72
C TRP A 66 27.53 29.47 13.85
N ASN A 67 26.87 29.58 12.69
CA ASN A 67 27.01 30.71 11.79
C ASN A 67 25.68 30.96 11.04
N PRO A 68 24.79 31.80 11.60
CA PRO A 68 23.46 32.05 11.00
C PRO A 68 23.52 32.74 9.63
N GLU A 69 24.59 33.45 9.32
CA GLU A 69 24.75 34.21 8.07
C GLU A 69 25.30 33.34 6.91
N ARG A 70 25.72 32.10 7.21
CA ARG A 70 26.38 31.23 6.22
C ARG A 70 25.46 30.78 5.10
N TYR A 71 24.17 30.60 5.39
CA TYR A 71 23.24 30.00 4.45
C TYR A 71 22.18 31.01 3.99
N ALA A 72 22.24 31.38 2.72
CA ALA A 72 21.15 32.07 2.05
C ALA A 72 20.06 31.05 1.62
N ALA A 73 18.89 31.55 1.24
CA ALA A 73 17.78 30.68 0.79
C ALA A 73 18.15 29.76 -0.38
N GLY A 74 19.04 30.24 -1.28
CA GLY A 74 19.54 29.47 -2.42
C GLY A 74 20.49 28.32 -2.05
N ASP A 75 21.06 28.33 -0.85
CA ASP A 75 22.09 27.37 -0.43
C ASP A 75 21.52 26.16 0.29
N LEU A 76 20.21 26.12 0.55
CA LEU A 76 19.59 25.07 1.38
C LEU A 76 19.67 23.69 0.76
N LEU A 77 19.46 23.59 -0.56
CA LEU A 77 19.60 22.30 -1.25
C LEU A 77 21.07 21.84 -1.24
N GLU A 78 22.03 22.77 -1.36
CA GLU A 78 23.45 22.42 -1.24
C GLU A 78 23.80 21.96 0.17
N HIS A 79 23.22 22.56 1.22
CA HIS A 79 23.38 22.07 2.59
C HIS A 79 22.89 20.62 2.72
N THR A 80 21.71 20.32 2.15
CA THR A 80 21.17 18.96 2.14
C THR A 80 22.07 18.00 1.34
N ARG A 81 22.57 18.45 0.18
CA ARG A 81 23.49 17.68 -0.65
C ARG A 81 24.79 17.33 0.10
N VAL A 82 25.39 18.32 0.77
CA VAL A 82 26.62 18.11 1.56
C VAL A 82 26.37 17.13 2.70
N PHE A 83 25.24 17.24 3.40
CA PHE A 83 24.85 16.25 4.41
C PHE A 83 24.76 14.84 3.81
N CYS A 84 24.08 14.70 2.67
CA CYS A 84 23.96 13.41 1.99
C CYS A 84 25.31 12.86 1.51
N ALA A 85 26.20 13.73 0.99
CA ALA A 85 27.54 13.34 0.58
C ALA A 85 28.37 12.77 1.74
N GLN A 86 28.26 13.40 2.91
CA GLN A 86 28.94 12.95 4.13
C GLN A 86 28.44 11.57 4.62
N GLN A 87 27.15 11.29 4.42
CA GLN A 87 26.52 10.07 4.93
C GLN A 87 26.58 8.90 3.90
N PHE A 88 26.49 9.19 2.60
CA PHE A 88 26.25 8.18 1.56
C PHE A 88 27.28 8.19 0.44
N GLY A 89 28.28 9.07 0.50
CA GLY A 89 29.28 9.27 -0.55
C GLY A 89 28.86 10.31 -1.60
N GLU A 90 29.84 10.94 -2.22
CA GLU A 90 29.66 12.05 -3.15
C GLU A 90 28.83 11.66 -4.39
N GLU A 91 29.03 10.48 -4.92
CA GLU A 91 28.33 9.99 -6.13
C GLU A 91 26.82 9.83 -5.92
N GLN A 92 26.38 9.64 -4.68
CA GLN A 92 24.97 9.42 -4.34
C GLN A 92 24.27 10.68 -3.80
N ALA A 93 25.02 11.75 -3.59
CA ALA A 93 24.57 12.92 -2.87
C ALA A 93 23.38 13.64 -3.51
N ASP A 94 23.40 13.84 -4.81
CA ASP A 94 22.36 14.60 -5.54
C ASP A 94 21.01 13.88 -5.49
N GLU A 95 20.99 12.58 -5.72
CA GLU A 95 19.75 11.81 -5.69
C GLU A 95 19.24 11.63 -4.26
N ALA A 96 20.13 11.41 -3.28
CA ALA A 96 19.77 11.31 -1.88
C ALA A 96 19.21 12.66 -1.35
N MET A 97 19.83 13.78 -1.72
CA MET A 97 19.33 15.12 -1.44
C MET A 97 17.93 15.34 -2.01
N ARG A 98 17.72 14.98 -3.28
CA ARG A 98 16.42 15.12 -3.93
C ARG A 98 15.34 14.32 -3.21
N ILE A 99 15.62 13.05 -2.86
CA ILE A 99 14.67 12.17 -2.17
C ILE A 99 14.37 12.70 -0.78
N LEU A 100 15.39 13.05 0.01
CA LEU A 100 15.22 13.60 1.37
C LEU A 100 14.42 14.90 1.37
N ASN A 101 14.71 15.79 0.42
CA ASN A 101 13.99 17.07 0.30
C ASN A 101 12.52 16.85 -0.11
N LEU A 102 12.23 15.93 -1.04
CA LEU A 102 10.85 15.61 -1.41
C LEU A 102 10.10 14.94 -0.26
N TYR A 103 10.73 14.03 0.46
CA TYR A 103 10.17 13.40 1.66
C TYR A 103 9.75 14.45 2.70
N CYS A 104 10.66 15.36 3.07
CA CYS A 104 10.36 16.43 4.01
C CYS A 104 9.26 17.38 3.48
N LYS A 105 9.30 17.71 2.18
CA LYS A 105 8.26 18.54 1.54
C LYS A 105 6.88 17.87 1.59
N TYR A 106 6.79 16.56 1.32
CA TYR A 106 5.52 15.84 1.36
C TYR A 106 4.96 15.77 2.77
N ASN A 107 5.81 15.54 3.78
CA ASN A 107 5.41 15.56 5.19
C ASN A 107 4.97 16.95 5.69
N GLY A 108 5.41 18.02 5.04
CA GLY A 108 4.91 19.36 5.30
C GLY A 108 3.43 19.58 4.96
N ARG A 109 2.78 18.64 4.23
CA ARG A 109 1.33 18.65 3.98
C ARG A 109 0.56 18.22 5.23
N VAL A 110 0.91 17.04 5.75
CA VAL A 110 0.30 16.43 6.94
C VAL A 110 1.36 15.56 7.60
N THR A 111 1.53 15.69 8.91
CA THR A 111 2.41 14.81 9.68
C THR A 111 1.79 13.40 9.83
N PRO A 112 2.60 12.34 10.01
CA PRO A 112 2.08 10.96 10.05
C PRO A 112 0.99 10.75 11.09
N GLU A 113 1.13 11.30 12.29
CA GLU A 113 0.17 11.13 13.38
C GLU A 113 -1.15 11.88 13.15
N MET A 114 -1.17 12.80 12.18
CA MET A 114 -2.37 13.54 11.77
C MET A 114 -3.16 12.86 10.65
N LEU A 115 -2.58 11.83 10.02
CA LEU A 115 -3.24 11.09 8.95
C LEU A 115 -4.42 10.28 9.48
N ASP A 116 -5.49 10.27 8.72
CA ASP A 116 -6.62 9.36 8.84
C ASP A 116 -7.34 9.24 7.47
N LYS A 117 -8.35 8.38 7.39
CA LYS A 117 -9.10 8.13 6.15
C LYS A 117 -9.75 9.36 5.53
N ASP A 118 -9.98 10.40 6.32
CA ASP A 118 -10.69 11.64 5.91
C ASP A 118 -9.73 12.79 5.61
N THR A 119 -8.41 12.57 5.71
CA THR A 119 -7.38 13.59 5.48
C THR A 119 -7.46 14.21 4.09
N TYR A 120 -7.76 13.40 3.06
CA TYR A 120 -7.90 13.85 1.68
C TYR A 120 -9.19 13.36 1.06
N HIS A 121 -9.63 14.03 0.00
CA HIS A 121 -10.88 13.69 -0.68
C HIS A 121 -10.71 12.56 -1.69
N LEU A 122 -11.47 11.47 -1.51
CA LEU A 122 -11.51 10.37 -2.49
C LEU A 122 -12.11 10.81 -3.83
N ALA A 123 -13.20 11.58 -3.79
CA ALA A 123 -13.94 11.96 -5.00
C ALA A 123 -13.15 12.87 -5.95
N SER A 124 -12.24 13.69 -5.42
CA SER A 124 -11.36 14.54 -6.24
C SER A 124 -10.14 13.76 -6.83
N GLY A 125 -9.90 12.55 -6.34
CA GLY A 125 -8.69 11.78 -6.66
C GLY A 125 -7.45 12.24 -5.89
N GLU A 126 -7.56 13.22 -5.01
CA GLU A 126 -6.43 13.77 -4.25
C GLU A 126 -5.74 12.70 -3.40
N TRP A 127 -6.51 11.85 -2.69
CA TRP A 127 -5.95 10.74 -1.92
C TRP A 127 -5.03 9.85 -2.75
N ARG A 128 -5.49 9.46 -3.96
CA ARG A 128 -4.68 8.59 -4.83
C ARG A 128 -3.42 9.31 -5.32
N GLN A 129 -3.56 10.58 -5.72
CA GLN A 129 -2.44 11.37 -6.21
C GLN A 129 -1.32 11.49 -5.16
N VAL A 130 -1.65 11.88 -3.91
CA VAL A 130 -0.64 12.04 -2.84
C VAL A 130 -0.05 10.69 -2.42
N GLY A 131 -0.82 9.60 -2.43
CA GLY A 131 -0.32 8.25 -2.19
C GLY A 131 0.66 7.81 -3.27
N ASP A 132 0.33 8.01 -4.55
CA ASP A 132 1.21 7.67 -5.68
C ASP A 132 2.55 8.40 -5.65
N GLU A 133 2.57 9.64 -5.16
CA GLU A 133 3.83 10.38 -4.98
C GLU A 133 4.76 9.69 -3.97
N TYR A 134 4.23 9.17 -2.85
CA TYR A 134 5.02 8.41 -1.88
C TYR A 134 5.45 7.03 -2.40
N VAL A 135 4.56 6.31 -3.07
CA VAL A 135 4.90 5.01 -3.70
C VAL A 135 6.02 5.17 -4.73
N LYS A 136 5.96 6.23 -5.53
CA LYS A 136 7.02 6.58 -6.48
C LYS A 136 8.33 6.90 -5.76
N LEU A 137 8.27 7.70 -4.70
CA LEU A 137 9.46 8.09 -3.93
C LEU A 137 10.09 6.88 -3.25
N GLU A 138 9.29 5.94 -2.73
CA GLU A 138 9.76 4.67 -2.17
C GLU A 138 10.52 3.84 -3.21
N ALA A 139 9.95 3.70 -4.41
CA ALA A 139 10.62 2.97 -5.50
C ALA A 139 11.94 3.64 -5.92
N GLU A 140 12.03 4.96 -5.87
CA GLU A 140 13.25 5.71 -6.16
C GLU A 140 14.30 5.52 -5.06
N ALA A 141 13.90 5.63 -3.79
CA ALA A 141 14.78 5.39 -2.65
C ALA A 141 15.33 3.95 -2.64
N LEU A 142 14.48 2.97 -2.91
CA LEU A 142 14.90 1.57 -2.99
C LEU A 142 15.90 1.33 -4.15
N ARG A 143 15.66 1.93 -5.32
CA ARG A 143 16.60 1.84 -6.43
C ARG A 143 17.97 2.43 -6.11
N GLN A 144 18.01 3.53 -5.38
CA GLN A 144 19.27 4.13 -4.92
C GLN A 144 19.95 3.24 -3.89
N TYR A 145 19.21 2.75 -2.90
CA TYR A 145 19.73 1.84 -1.87
C TYR A 145 20.45 0.62 -2.46
N LEU A 146 19.87 0.02 -3.49
CA LEU A 146 20.46 -1.17 -4.16
C LEU A 146 21.78 -0.87 -4.86
N LYS A 147 22.05 0.38 -5.23
CA LYS A 147 23.31 0.82 -5.86
C LYS A 147 24.39 1.22 -4.86
N LEU A 148 24.03 1.44 -3.59
CA LEU A 148 24.97 1.88 -2.57
C LEU A 148 25.99 0.80 -2.24
N GLU A 149 27.21 1.21 -1.96
CA GLU A 149 28.20 0.38 -1.32
C GLU A 149 27.75 -0.06 0.08
N ALA A 150 28.17 -1.23 0.51
CA ALA A 150 27.74 -1.81 1.78
C ALA A 150 28.00 -0.89 2.99
N ALA A 151 29.08 -0.13 2.96
CA ALA A 151 29.45 0.80 4.04
C ALA A 151 28.41 1.91 4.29
N TYR A 152 27.64 2.30 3.27
CA TYR A 152 26.65 3.38 3.36
C TYR A 152 25.20 2.90 3.55
N ARG A 153 24.95 1.60 3.39
CA ARG A 153 23.58 1.06 3.36
C ARG A 153 22.82 1.27 4.66
N ASP A 154 23.45 1.04 5.79
CA ASP A 154 22.79 1.21 7.10
C ASP A 154 22.40 2.66 7.36
N ALA A 155 23.32 3.59 7.07
CA ALA A 155 23.01 5.02 7.20
C ALA A 155 21.89 5.48 6.26
N TYR A 156 21.90 5.01 5.01
CA TYR A 156 20.87 5.33 4.04
C TYR A 156 19.52 4.70 4.42
N ARG A 157 19.53 3.44 4.86
CA ARG A 157 18.31 2.76 5.34
C ARG A 157 17.68 3.52 6.49
N GLN A 158 18.48 3.99 7.44
CA GLN A 158 18.02 4.73 8.59
C GLN A 158 17.47 6.11 8.25
N LEU A 159 18.22 6.89 7.45
CA LEU A 159 17.95 8.32 7.24
C LEU A 159 16.99 8.61 6.09
N ILE A 160 16.87 7.70 5.12
CA ILE A 160 16.07 7.90 3.90
C ILE A 160 15.10 6.75 3.66
N LEU A 161 15.58 5.51 3.51
CA LEU A 161 14.74 4.42 3.02
C LEU A 161 13.60 4.09 3.98
N PHE A 162 13.91 3.88 5.26
CA PHE A 162 12.90 3.56 6.28
C PHE A 162 11.84 4.66 6.41
N PRO A 163 12.18 5.95 6.58
CA PRO A 163 11.17 6.98 6.69
C PRO A 163 10.27 7.08 5.46
N VAL A 164 10.83 6.94 4.26
CA VAL A 164 10.06 6.96 3.01
C VAL A 164 9.14 5.75 2.91
N GLN A 165 9.61 4.55 3.25
CA GLN A 165 8.81 3.33 3.27
C GLN A 165 7.68 3.39 4.29
N ALA A 166 7.97 3.89 5.49
CA ALA A 166 7.00 4.05 6.55
C ALA A 166 5.86 5.00 6.13
N MET A 167 6.20 6.15 5.55
CA MET A 167 5.19 7.11 5.08
C MET A 167 4.41 6.58 3.88
N ALA A 168 5.06 5.96 2.90
CA ALA A 168 4.37 5.33 1.76
C ALA A 168 3.35 4.29 2.26
N ASN A 169 3.74 3.46 3.22
CA ASN A 169 2.88 2.46 3.83
C ASN A 169 1.68 3.07 4.57
N LEU A 170 1.88 4.15 5.34
CA LEU A 170 0.78 4.83 6.03
C LEU A 170 -0.22 5.45 5.06
N TYR A 171 0.25 6.08 3.99
CA TYR A 171 -0.62 6.65 2.96
C TYR A 171 -1.45 5.57 2.27
N GLU A 172 -0.85 4.43 1.92
CA GLU A 172 -1.59 3.30 1.35
C GLU A 172 -2.58 2.70 2.36
N MET A 173 -2.23 2.60 3.64
CA MET A 173 -3.11 2.10 4.70
C MET A 173 -4.36 2.95 4.87
N TYR A 174 -4.22 4.27 5.01
CA TYR A 174 -5.36 5.16 5.22
C TYR A 174 -6.17 5.38 3.93
N TYR A 175 -5.52 5.35 2.76
CA TYR A 175 -6.25 5.28 1.49
C TYR A 175 -7.10 4.02 1.40
N ALA A 176 -6.54 2.87 1.77
CA ALA A 176 -7.26 1.61 1.78
C ALA A 176 -8.43 1.64 2.77
N GLN A 177 -8.27 2.24 3.95
CA GLN A 177 -9.36 2.44 4.90
C GLN A 177 -10.47 3.32 4.33
N ALA A 178 -10.11 4.44 3.67
CA ALA A 178 -11.09 5.31 3.03
C ALA A 178 -11.88 4.58 1.93
N MET A 179 -11.21 3.76 1.13
CA MET A 179 -11.85 2.93 0.10
C MET A 179 -12.72 1.83 0.70
N ASN A 180 -12.28 1.17 1.76
CA ASN A 180 -13.06 0.17 2.48
C ASN A 180 -14.37 0.77 2.99
N HIS A 181 -14.32 1.90 3.69
CA HIS A 181 -15.49 2.56 4.24
C HIS A 181 -16.47 3.00 3.13
N LYS A 182 -15.96 3.58 2.05
CA LYS A 182 -16.77 3.97 0.89
C LYS A 182 -17.49 2.77 0.28
N LEU A 183 -16.76 1.73 -0.06
CA LEU A 183 -17.32 0.55 -0.72
C LEU A 183 -18.26 -0.24 0.19
N TYR A 184 -18.01 -0.24 1.49
CA TYR A 184 -18.90 -0.81 2.48
C TYR A 184 -20.25 -0.07 2.50
N GLN A 185 -20.25 1.27 2.50
CA GLN A 185 -21.46 2.08 2.43
C GLN A 185 -22.24 1.86 1.12
N GLU A 186 -21.54 1.56 0.04
CA GLU A 186 -22.11 1.21 -1.28
C GLU A 186 -22.56 -0.26 -1.35
N ASN A 187 -22.41 -1.03 -0.28
CA ASN A 187 -22.66 -2.47 -0.22
C ASN A 187 -21.89 -3.25 -1.33
N ASN A 188 -20.67 -2.82 -1.63
CA ASN A 188 -19.83 -3.40 -2.66
C ASN A 188 -18.89 -4.45 -2.03
N PRO A 189 -18.93 -5.73 -2.44
CA PRO A 189 -18.10 -6.81 -1.90
C PRO A 189 -16.58 -6.55 -1.96
N GLN A 190 -16.12 -5.69 -2.86
CA GLN A 190 -14.72 -5.28 -2.92
C GLN A 190 -14.25 -4.54 -1.65
N ALA A 191 -15.18 -4.10 -0.78
CA ALA A 191 -14.81 -3.56 0.54
C ALA A 191 -13.89 -4.50 1.32
N ASN A 192 -14.10 -5.82 1.21
CA ASN A 192 -13.29 -6.82 1.91
C ASN A 192 -11.83 -6.83 1.46
N GLU A 193 -11.57 -6.68 0.16
CA GLU A 193 -10.21 -6.58 -0.37
C GLU A 193 -9.46 -5.36 0.17
N TRP A 194 -10.18 -4.26 0.38
CA TRP A 194 -9.60 -3.06 0.96
C TRP A 194 -9.40 -3.17 2.47
N ALA A 195 -10.25 -3.91 3.18
CA ALA A 195 -10.01 -4.27 4.58
C ALA A 195 -8.72 -5.10 4.74
N ASP A 196 -8.53 -6.12 3.90
CA ASP A 196 -7.29 -6.91 3.86
C ASP A 196 -6.04 -6.02 3.64
N LYS A 197 -6.12 -5.04 2.74
CA LYS A 197 -5.02 -4.10 2.48
C LYS A 197 -4.67 -3.25 3.71
N VAL A 198 -5.67 -2.81 4.48
CA VAL A 198 -5.42 -2.09 5.74
C VAL A 198 -4.67 -2.97 6.72
N GLU A 199 -5.11 -4.21 6.92
CA GLU A 199 -4.44 -5.14 7.83
C GLU A 199 -3.02 -5.49 7.38
N GLN A 200 -2.81 -5.68 6.08
CA GLN A 200 -1.48 -5.95 5.52
C GLN A 200 -0.53 -4.76 5.73
N ALA A 201 -1.00 -3.53 5.48
CA ALA A 201 -0.21 -2.33 5.68
C ALA A 201 0.11 -2.11 7.17
N PHE A 202 -0.83 -2.38 8.07
CA PHE A 202 -0.60 -2.32 9.51
C PHE A 202 0.47 -3.32 9.98
N ARG A 203 0.43 -4.56 9.47
CA ARG A 203 1.48 -5.56 9.75
C ARG A 203 2.83 -5.15 9.15
N ARG A 204 2.84 -4.57 7.95
CA ARG A 204 4.07 -4.06 7.31
C ARG A 204 4.70 -2.94 8.13
N ASP A 205 3.91 -2.06 8.70
CA ASP A 205 4.41 -0.98 9.57
C ASP A 205 5.15 -1.55 10.79
N ALA A 206 4.53 -2.50 11.49
CA ALA A 206 5.15 -3.18 12.62
C ALA A 206 6.46 -3.88 12.22
N GLU A 207 6.50 -4.50 11.03
CA GLU A 207 7.71 -5.16 10.52
C GLU A 207 8.82 -4.17 10.18
N LEU A 208 8.51 -3.05 9.54
CA LEU A 208 9.47 -1.97 9.28
C LEU A 208 10.10 -1.44 10.57
N CYS A 209 9.27 -1.21 11.61
CA CYS A 209 9.74 -0.78 12.91
C CYS A 209 10.60 -1.85 13.62
N ARG A 210 10.21 -3.13 13.52
CA ARG A 210 10.99 -4.26 14.03
C ARG A 210 12.36 -4.35 13.36
N GLU A 211 12.40 -4.28 12.03
CA GLU A 211 13.65 -4.30 11.26
C GLU A 211 14.58 -3.13 11.65
N TYR A 212 14.01 -1.94 11.87
CA TYR A 212 14.79 -0.78 12.33
C TYR A 212 15.44 -1.05 13.67
N ASN A 213 14.67 -1.57 14.63
CA ASN A 213 15.14 -1.78 16.00
C ASN A 213 16.09 -2.99 16.12
N GLU A 214 15.79 -4.08 15.43
CA GLU A 214 16.44 -5.37 15.71
C GLU A 214 17.52 -5.76 14.70
N GLU A 215 17.38 -5.31 13.44
CA GLU A 215 18.27 -5.77 12.37
C GLU A 215 19.23 -4.68 11.88
N MET A 216 18.79 -3.43 11.80
CA MET A 216 19.60 -2.34 11.30
C MET A 216 20.85 -2.15 12.16
N SER A 217 22.01 -2.09 11.50
CA SER A 217 23.32 -1.98 12.17
C SER A 217 23.54 -3.06 13.25
N GLY A 218 23.05 -4.30 13.01
CA GLY A 218 23.15 -5.41 13.95
C GLY A 218 22.38 -5.19 15.26
N GLY A 219 21.26 -4.46 15.21
CA GLY A 219 20.42 -4.18 16.39
C GLY A 219 20.96 -3.06 17.29
N LYS A 220 21.95 -2.31 16.84
CA LYS A 220 22.53 -1.17 17.60
C LYS A 220 21.50 -0.14 18.04
N TRP A 221 20.45 0.04 17.26
CA TRP A 221 19.44 1.06 17.46
C TRP A 221 18.15 0.51 18.08
N ASN A 222 18.20 -0.66 18.71
CA ASN A 222 17.05 -1.23 19.39
C ASN A 222 16.46 -0.25 20.42
N GLY A 223 15.13 -0.06 20.32
CA GLY A 223 14.39 0.87 21.15
C GLY A 223 14.33 2.30 20.64
N MET A 224 15.00 2.64 19.51
CA MET A 224 14.95 3.99 18.95
C MET A 224 13.71 4.24 18.06
N MET A 225 13.04 3.20 17.59
CA MET A 225 11.83 3.30 16.76
C MET A 225 10.66 2.59 17.45
N THR A 226 10.22 3.15 18.57
CA THR A 226 9.13 2.59 19.41
C THR A 226 7.99 3.56 19.63
N GLN A 227 8.07 4.76 19.01
CA GLN A 227 7.04 5.77 19.14
C GLN A 227 5.75 5.31 18.44
N LYS A 228 4.66 5.32 19.18
CA LYS A 228 3.32 5.04 18.64
C LYS A 228 2.89 6.16 17.68
N HIS A 229 2.26 5.80 16.58
CA HIS A 229 1.93 6.74 15.52
C HIS A 229 0.63 6.42 14.76
N ILE A 230 0.06 5.25 14.96
CA ILE A 230 -1.22 4.83 14.35
C ILE A 230 -2.31 4.78 15.43
N GLY A 231 -3.44 5.44 15.15
CA GLY A 231 -4.61 5.38 16.02
C GLY A 231 -4.71 6.49 17.06
N TYR A 232 -4.01 7.61 16.89
CA TYR A 232 -4.21 8.80 17.70
C TYR A 232 -5.61 9.37 17.54
N THR A 233 -6.26 9.68 18.68
CA THR A 233 -7.52 10.42 18.73
C THR A 233 -7.34 11.81 19.32
N SER A 234 -6.35 11.98 20.20
CA SER A 234 -5.97 13.28 20.76
C SER A 234 -4.51 13.25 21.19
N TRP A 235 -3.92 14.42 21.48
CA TRP A 235 -2.52 14.55 21.88
C TRP A 235 -2.18 13.85 23.21
N ASN A 236 -3.16 13.71 24.12
CA ASN A 236 -3.01 13.07 25.42
C ASN A 236 -3.59 11.64 25.44
N ASP A 237 -3.81 11.04 24.29
CA ASP A 237 -4.25 9.66 24.18
C ASP A 237 -3.15 8.70 24.64
N ASP A 238 -3.34 8.08 25.78
CA ASP A 238 -2.40 7.13 26.37
C ASP A 238 -2.79 5.68 25.98
N PHE A 239 -2.43 5.28 24.77
CA PHE A 239 -2.63 3.92 24.30
C PHE A 239 -1.32 3.13 24.33
N PRO A 240 -1.37 1.83 24.66
CA PRO A 240 -0.16 1.03 24.90
C PRO A 240 0.61 0.70 23.62
N ALA A 241 -0.05 0.59 22.48
CA ALA A 241 0.52 0.24 21.18
C ALA A 241 -0.30 0.85 20.06
N ASP A 242 0.25 0.87 18.85
CA ASP A 242 -0.47 1.26 17.66
C ASP A 242 -1.77 0.46 17.51
N ARG A 243 -2.82 1.12 17.02
CA ARG A 243 -4.17 0.56 16.87
C ARG A 243 -4.48 0.35 15.40
N LEU A 244 -4.90 -0.87 15.07
CA LEU A 244 -5.41 -1.15 13.73
C LEU A 244 -6.57 -0.20 13.39
N PRO A 245 -6.51 0.54 12.28
CA PRO A 245 -7.63 1.36 11.84
C PRO A 245 -8.90 0.52 11.64
N GLU A 246 -10.05 1.09 12.00
CA GLU A 246 -11.34 0.42 11.86
C GLU A 246 -11.63 0.09 10.40
N VAL A 247 -12.01 -1.15 10.14
CA VAL A 247 -12.43 -1.64 8.82
C VAL A 247 -13.77 -2.36 8.92
N TYR A 248 -14.51 -2.35 7.82
CA TYR A 248 -15.81 -2.98 7.71
C TYR A 248 -15.75 -4.13 6.73
N TRP A 249 -16.41 -5.21 7.10
CA TRP A 249 -16.52 -6.41 6.29
C TRP A 249 -17.97 -6.59 5.84
N ILE A 250 -18.17 -6.79 4.56
CA ILE A 250 -19.44 -7.26 4.04
C ILE A 250 -19.47 -8.76 4.28
N GLU A 251 -20.47 -9.20 5.04
CA GLU A 251 -20.74 -10.63 5.16
C GLU A 251 -20.96 -11.18 3.75
N GLN A 252 -19.99 -11.92 3.26
CA GLN A 252 -20.27 -12.76 2.11
C GLN A 252 -21.24 -13.83 2.62
N PRO A 253 -22.35 -14.09 1.89
CA PRO A 253 -23.22 -15.19 2.27
C PRO A 253 -22.31 -16.41 2.49
N GLU A 254 -22.44 -17.05 3.65
CA GLU A 254 -21.61 -18.20 4.03
C GLU A 254 -21.33 -19.01 2.78
N GLN A 255 -20.04 -19.26 2.48
CA GLN A 255 -19.70 -20.26 1.48
C GLN A 255 -20.41 -21.51 1.95
N ALA A 256 -21.54 -21.80 1.33
CA ALA A 256 -22.27 -23.02 1.64
C ALA A 256 -21.23 -24.14 1.58
N VAL A 257 -21.15 -24.95 2.61
CA VAL A 257 -20.29 -26.14 2.60
C VAL A 257 -20.56 -26.86 1.29
N GLY A 258 -19.72 -26.62 0.27
CA GLY A 258 -19.93 -27.12 -1.07
C GLY A 258 -19.99 -26.10 -2.22
N GLY A 259 -19.54 -24.84 -2.10
CA GLY A 259 -19.32 -23.98 -3.28
C GLY A 259 -20.05 -22.63 -3.31
N TYR A 260 -19.78 -21.88 -4.34
CA TYR A 260 -20.18 -20.49 -4.55
C TYR A 260 -21.67 -20.40 -4.98
N LEU A 261 -22.42 -19.43 -4.46
CA LEU A 261 -23.76 -19.07 -4.92
C LEU A 261 -23.74 -17.70 -5.62
N PHE A 262 -23.91 -17.69 -6.93
CA PHE A 262 -23.96 -16.46 -7.71
C PHE A 262 -25.34 -15.82 -7.65
N ALA A 263 -25.39 -14.52 -7.35
CA ALA A 263 -26.62 -13.74 -7.34
C ALA A 263 -26.69 -12.86 -8.60
N GLY A 264 -27.89 -12.79 -9.19
CA GLY A 264 -28.13 -11.94 -10.37
C GLY A 264 -28.42 -10.49 -10.00
N ASP A 265 -27.91 -9.56 -10.80
CA ASP A 265 -28.28 -8.14 -10.80
C ASP A 265 -28.75 -7.74 -12.20
N LYS A 266 -29.85 -6.95 -12.27
CA LYS A 266 -30.41 -6.42 -13.52
C LYS A 266 -30.62 -7.45 -14.65
N GLY A 267 -30.98 -8.67 -14.27
CA GLY A 267 -31.24 -9.75 -15.21
C GLY A 267 -30.00 -10.49 -15.73
N VAL A 268 -28.83 -10.23 -15.13
CA VAL A 268 -27.57 -10.90 -15.47
C VAL A 268 -27.02 -11.60 -14.24
N VAL A 269 -26.61 -12.86 -14.39
CA VAL A 269 -25.79 -13.60 -13.41
C VAL A 269 -24.42 -13.81 -14.01
N SER A 270 -23.40 -13.16 -13.46
CA SER A 270 -22.01 -13.32 -13.88
C SER A 270 -21.33 -14.37 -13.00
N MET A 271 -20.71 -15.37 -13.61
CA MET A 271 -20.09 -16.50 -12.89
C MET A 271 -18.64 -16.66 -13.29
N GLU A 272 -17.76 -16.72 -12.27
CA GLU A 272 -16.33 -16.99 -12.48
C GLU A 272 -16.09 -18.50 -12.54
N ALA A 273 -15.29 -18.93 -13.51
CA ALA A 273 -15.06 -20.34 -13.78
C ALA A 273 -14.44 -21.09 -12.58
N GLU A 274 -13.60 -20.42 -11.80
CA GLU A 274 -12.91 -21.01 -10.63
C GLU A 274 -13.83 -21.23 -9.41
N HIS A 275 -14.99 -20.59 -9.38
CA HIS A 275 -15.93 -20.63 -8.25
C HIS A 275 -17.05 -21.67 -8.48
N TYR A 276 -16.71 -22.83 -8.98
CA TYR A 276 -17.69 -23.91 -9.16
C TYR A 276 -18.15 -24.46 -7.80
N PHE A 277 -19.43 -24.85 -7.75
CA PHE A 277 -20.07 -25.45 -6.57
C PHE A 277 -19.62 -26.88 -6.34
N ALA A 278 -19.57 -27.67 -7.44
CA ALA A 278 -19.09 -29.03 -7.42
C ALA A 278 -18.37 -29.34 -8.72
N SER A 279 -17.50 -30.33 -8.69
CA SER A 279 -16.77 -30.82 -9.86
C SER A 279 -16.71 -32.34 -9.86
N SER A 280 -16.75 -32.91 -11.06
CA SER A 280 -16.37 -34.28 -11.32
C SER A 280 -15.25 -34.29 -12.35
N ALA A 281 -14.19 -35.04 -12.09
CA ALA A 281 -13.08 -35.21 -13.04
C ALA A 281 -13.18 -36.59 -13.72
N ALA A 282 -12.74 -36.67 -14.96
CA ALA A 282 -12.56 -37.94 -15.63
C ALA A 282 -11.37 -38.73 -14.99
N PRO A 283 -11.31 -40.07 -15.17
CA PRO A 283 -10.20 -40.85 -14.63
C PRO A 283 -8.83 -40.27 -15.02
N GLU A 284 -7.90 -40.26 -14.06
CA GLU A 284 -6.54 -39.73 -14.23
C GLU A 284 -6.47 -38.23 -14.60
N THR A 285 -7.55 -37.47 -14.39
CA THR A 285 -7.58 -36.01 -14.62
C THR A 285 -7.97 -35.25 -13.38
N ALA A 286 -7.69 -33.95 -13.38
CA ALA A 286 -8.12 -33.02 -12.34
C ALA A 286 -8.46 -31.65 -12.93
N TRP A 287 -9.51 -31.01 -12.39
CA TRP A 287 -9.78 -29.60 -12.68
C TRP A 287 -8.73 -28.72 -12.05
N THR A 288 -8.05 -27.94 -12.87
CA THR A 288 -6.95 -27.07 -12.44
C THR A 288 -7.30 -25.62 -12.70
N VAL A 289 -7.21 -24.81 -11.67
CA VAL A 289 -7.35 -23.35 -11.76
C VAL A 289 -6.04 -22.78 -12.31
N ILE A 290 -6.14 -21.98 -13.37
CA ILE A 290 -4.99 -21.31 -13.98
C ILE A 290 -5.11 -19.81 -13.67
N PRO A 291 -4.30 -19.29 -12.73
CA PRO A 291 -4.38 -17.90 -12.30
C PRO A 291 -4.22 -16.91 -13.46
N HIS A 292 -5.01 -15.84 -13.43
CA HIS A 292 -4.98 -14.73 -14.41
C HIS A 292 -5.28 -15.12 -15.87
N MET A 293 -5.78 -16.33 -16.14
CA MET A 293 -6.12 -16.75 -17.50
C MET A 293 -7.56 -16.39 -17.88
N GLY A 294 -8.44 -16.15 -16.91
CA GLY A 294 -9.83 -15.74 -17.13
C GLY A 294 -9.98 -14.34 -17.72
N ARG A 295 -11.20 -13.97 -18.05
CA ARG A 295 -11.51 -12.61 -18.51
C ARG A 295 -11.40 -11.58 -17.37
N THR A 296 -11.76 -11.99 -16.19
CA THR A 296 -11.76 -11.19 -14.95
C THR A 296 -10.83 -11.81 -13.90
N LEU A 297 -10.97 -13.08 -13.60
CA LEU A 297 -10.16 -13.81 -12.64
C LEU A 297 -9.37 -14.94 -13.33
N SER A 298 -9.51 -16.18 -12.88
CA SER A 298 -8.75 -17.33 -13.36
C SER A 298 -9.52 -18.11 -14.44
N GLY A 299 -8.79 -18.85 -15.24
CA GLY A 299 -9.37 -19.90 -16.08
C GLY A 299 -9.39 -21.24 -15.36
N VAL A 300 -10.21 -22.17 -15.82
CA VAL A 300 -10.24 -23.56 -15.32
C VAL A 300 -10.06 -24.52 -16.49
N ALA A 301 -9.18 -25.49 -16.33
CA ALA A 301 -8.91 -26.49 -17.32
C ALA A 301 -8.82 -27.88 -16.69
N LEU A 302 -9.26 -28.88 -17.42
CA LEU A 302 -9.08 -30.30 -17.07
C LEU A 302 -7.68 -30.74 -17.49
N MET A 303 -6.87 -31.23 -16.59
CA MET A 303 -5.49 -31.66 -16.86
C MET A 303 -5.25 -33.09 -16.39
N PRO A 304 -4.33 -33.84 -17.04
CA PRO A 304 -3.54 -33.44 -18.22
C PRO A 304 -4.38 -33.48 -19.51
N TYR A 305 -4.06 -32.60 -20.46
CA TYR A 305 -4.82 -32.45 -21.73
C TYR A 305 -4.79 -33.66 -22.65
N THR A 306 -3.95 -34.65 -22.37
CA THR A 306 -3.78 -35.88 -23.14
C THR A 306 -4.78 -36.97 -22.76
N GLN A 307 -5.54 -36.77 -21.70
CA GLN A 307 -6.55 -37.71 -21.22
C GLN A 307 -7.95 -37.36 -21.72
N SER A 308 -8.86 -38.34 -21.67
CA SER A 308 -10.27 -38.12 -22.01
C SER A 308 -10.93 -37.18 -20.99
N ALA A 309 -11.76 -36.29 -21.48
CA ALA A 309 -12.60 -35.43 -20.65
C ALA A 309 -14.01 -35.99 -20.42
N GLU A 310 -14.26 -37.22 -20.84
CA GLU A 310 -15.59 -37.85 -20.78
C GLU A 310 -16.05 -38.02 -19.32
N GLY A 311 -17.25 -37.51 -19.02
CA GLY A 311 -17.82 -37.52 -17.67
C GLY A 311 -17.30 -36.42 -16.72
N ALA A 312 -16.34 -35.60 -17.16
CA ALA A 312 -15.90 -34.44 -16.36
C ALA A 312 -16.93 -33.32 -16.41
N SER A 313 -17.20 -32.71 -15.26
CA SER A 313 -18.18 -31.63 -15.16
C SER A 313 -17.80 -30.59 -14.09
N LEU A 314 -18.31 -29.38 -14.29
CA LEU A 314 -18.33 -28.33 -13.31
C LEU A 314 -19.77 -27.88 -13.09
N SER A 315 -20.19 -27.77 -11.85
CA SER A 315 -21.52 -27.32 -11.47
C SER A 315 -21.45 -25.98 -10.74
N TYR A 316 -22.36 -25.10 -11.05
CA TYR A 316 -22.46 -23.76 -10.47
C TYR A 316 -23.84 -23.56 -9.84
N LYS A 317 -23.91 -22.89 -8.70
CA LYS A 317 -25.17 -22.46 -8.11
C LYS A 317 -25.43 -21.00 -8.37
N MET A 318 -26.64 -20.68 -8.83
CA MET A 318 -27.05 -19.31 -9.04
C MET A 318 -28.44 -19.05 -8.47
N LYS A 319 -28.67 -17.80 -8.04
CA LYS A 319 -29.99 -17.29 -7.63
C LYS A 319 -30.49 -16.33 -8.69
N ILE A 320 -31.58 -16.71 -9.34
CA ILE A 320 -32.29 -15.85 -10.28
C ILE A 320 -33.32 -15.07 -9.48
N PRO A 321 -33.28 -13.71 -9.44
CA PRO A 321 -34.11 -12.90 -8.55
C PRO A 321 -35.57 -12.83 -8.98
N GLN A 322 -35.89 -13.20 -10.24
CA GLN A 322 -37.24 -13.17 -10.80
C GLN A 322 -37.54 -14.47 -11.53
N LYS A 323 -38.81 -14.84 -11.58
CA LYS A 323 -39.23 -15.98 -12.43
C LYS A 323 -39.04 -15.61 -13.90
N VAL A 324 -38.26 -16.40 -14.61
CA VAL A 324 -37.98 -16.24 -16.04
C VAL A 324 -38.32 -17.52 -16.79
N ASP A 325 -38.79 -17.38 -18.01
CA ASP A 325 -39.15 -18.55 -18.86
C ASP A 325 -37.97 -19.04 -19.71
N THR A 326 -36.97 -18.15 -19.92
CA THR A 326 -35.80 -18.44 -20.75
C THR A 326 -34.57 -17.80 -20.18
N VAL A 327 -33.44 -18.51 -20.20
CA VAL A 327 -32.12 -18.04 -19.81
C VAL A 327 -31.15 -18.24 -20.98
N ASN A 328 -30.45 -17.19 -21.39
CA ASN A 328 -29.36 -17.28 -22.34
C ASN A 328 -28.06 -17.50 -21.58
N VAL A 329 -27.36 -18.60 -21.87
CA VAL A 329 -26.07 -18.91 -21.24
C VAL A 329 -24.94 -18.58 -22.21
N TYR A 330 -24.01 -17.73 -21.78
CA TYR A 330 -22.80 -17.37 -22.51
C TYR A 330 -21.59 -17.97 -21.81
N VAL A 331 -20.93 -18.93 -22.44
CA VAL A 331 -19.71 -19.54 -21.90
C VAL A 331 -18.49 -18.92 -22.59
N ILE A 332 -17.62 -18.33 -21.82
CA ILE A 332 -16.37 -17.74 -22.32
C ILE A 332 -15.28 -18.81 -22.26
N VAL A 333 -14.86 -19.28 -23.42
CA VAL A 333 -13.80 -20.29 -23.56
C VAL A 333 -12.56 -19.69 -24.18
N LYS A 334 -11.39 -20.23 -23.83
CA LYS A 334 -10.13 -19.90 -24.48
C LYS A 334 -10.08 -20.63 -25.83
N SER A 335 -9.76 -19.90 -26.87
CA SER A 335 -9.58 -20.49 -28.21
C SER A 335 -8.46 -21.54 -28.17
N THR A 336 -8.73 -22.71 -28.71
CA THR A 336 -7.75 -23.81 -28.84
C THR A 336 -8.03 -24.58 -30.11
N LEU A 337 -7.03 -25.30 -30.63
CA LEU A 337 -7.15 -26.12 -31.84
C LEU A 337 -7.71 -27.51 -31.47
N PRO A 338 -8.54 -28.10 -32.31
CA PRO A 338 -9.07 -29.46 -32.13
C PRO A 338 -8.03 -30.53 -32.53
N PHE A 339 -7.03 -30.76 -31.67
CA PHE A 339 -5.88 -31.64 -31.98
C PHE A 339 -6.26 -33.10 -32.28
N LEU A 340 -7.31 -33.61 -31.64
CA LEU A 340 -7.69 -35.04 -31.74
C LEU A 340 -8.89 -35.31 -32.62
N ARG A 341 -9.74 -34.30 -32.86
CA ARG A 341 -10.97 -34.43 -33.61
C ARG A 341 -11.19 -33.29 -34.57
N ARG A 342 -11.32 -33.56 -35.86
CA ARG A 342 -11.63 -32.53 -36.86
C ARG A 342 -13.01 -31.89 -36.67
N GLU A 343 -13.87 -32.52 -35.88
CA GLU A 343 -15.23 -32.08 -35.60
C GLU A 343 -15.31 -31.00 -34.49
N GLY A 344 -14.19 -30.57 -33.96
CA GLY A 344 -14.11 -29.57 -32.92
C GLY A 344 -14.27 -30.08 -31.48
N HIS A 345 -14.07 -29.18 -30.50
CA HIS A 345 -14.32 -29.47 -29.08
C HIS A 345 -15.79 -29.23 -28.74
N ARG A 346 -16.34 -30.12 -27.90
CA ARG A 346 -17.73 -30.06 -27.46
C ARG A 346 -17.81 -30.02 -25.94
N TYR A 347 -18.81 -29.33 -25.44
CA TYR A 347 -19.25 -29.39 -24.05
C TYR A 347 -20.79 -29.40 -24.01
N THR A 348 -21.36 -29.87 -22.93
CA THR A 348 -22.79 -29.73 -22.64
C THR A 348 -23.01 -28.66 -21.61
N VAL A 349 -24.14 -27.99 -21.69
CA VAL A 349 -24.63 -27.02 -20.69
C VAL A 349 -26.09 -27.27 -20.45
N GLY A 350 -26.51 -27.28 -19.20
CA GLY A 350 -27.90 -27.49 -18.80
C GLY A 350 -28.15 -27.05 -17.38
N PHE A 351 -29.40 -27.06 -17.00
CA PHE A 351 -29.86 -26.79 -15.64
C PHE A 351 -30.30 -28.10 -14.99
N GLU A 352 -30.16 -28.23 -13.69
CA GLU A 352 -30.63 -29.41 -12.97
C GLU A 352 -32.10 -29.68 -13.23
N GLY A 353 -32.39 -30.88 -13.72
CA GLY A 353 -33.75 -31.31 -14.10
C GLY A 353 -34.23 -30.85 -15.47
N ALA A 354 -33.37 -30.21 -16.27
CA ALA A 354 -33.67 -29.82 -17.66
C ALA A 354 -32.81 -30.58 -18.67
N GLU A 355 -33.20 -30.52 -19.95
CA GLU A 355 -32.45 -31.12 -21.04
C GLU A 355 -31.14 -30.36 -21.28
N GLU A 356 -30.02 -31.09 -21.40
CA GLU A 356 -28.70 -30.53 -21.68
C GLU A 356 -28.55 -30.21 -23.18
N GLN A 357 -27.88 -29.08 -23.44
CA GLN A 357 -27.54 -28.66 -24.80
C GLN A 357 -26.06 -28.90 -25.09
N THR A 358 -25.76 -29.54 -26.22
CA THR A 358 -24.39 -29.73 -26.67
C THR A 358 -23.94 -28.57 -27.55
N VAL A 359 -22.81 -27.97 -27.19
CA VAL A 359 -22.18 -26.87 -27.92
C VAL A 359 -20.83 -27.30 -28.48
N CYS A 360 -20.63 -27.07 -29.79
CA CYS A 360 -19.34 -27.21 -30.45
C CYS A 360 -18.77 -25.84 -30.75
N PHE A 361 -17.57 -25.53 -30.23
CA PHE A 361 -17.07 -24.14 -30.22
C PHE A 361 -15.89 -23.85 -31.16
N ASN A 362 -15.35 -24.86 -31.87
CA ASN A 362 -14.22 -24.66 -32.78
C ASN A 362 -14.25 -25.59 -34.02
N ALA A 363 -15.44 -26.04 -34.47
CA ALA A 363 -15.59 -26.92 -35.65
C ALA A 363 -15.20 -26.26 -36.98
N GLU A 364 -15.26 -24.92 -37.07
CA GLU A 364 -15.06 -24.15 -38.31
C GLU A 364 -13.66 -23.57 -38.44
N LEU A 365 -12.74 -23.88 -37.53
CA LEU A 365 -11.36 -23.33 -37.53
C LEU A 365 -10.37 -24.23 -38.30
N ASN A 366 -10.76 -24.77 -39.48
CA ASN A 366 -9.89 -25.53 -40.38
C ASN A 366 -9.45 -24.66 -41.57
#